data_31697a05cb395b65e8a3ca86faffca67
#
_entry.id   31697a05cb395b65e8a3ca86faffca67
#
_cell.length_a   1.000
_cell.length_b   1.000
_cell.length_c   1.000
_cell.angle_alpha   90.00
_cell.angle_beta   90.00
_cell.angle_gamma   90.00
#
_symmetry.space_group_name_H-M   'P 1'
#
loop_
_entity.id
_entity.type
_entity.pdbx_description
1 polymer ?
#
loop_
_entity_poly.entity_id
_entity_poly.type
_entity_poly.pdbx_seq_one_letter_code
_entity_poly.pdbx_strand_id
1 'polypeptide(L)'
;FKFIEQNICQPLEEIKYDFDIVFHAASPASPPKYLKYAVETMDVNSIGTRNMIDVALKSKSRFIFFSTSEIYGDPLVHPQKENYFGNVNTIGPRSVYDESKRFGEALVSYFAREQNLNAGIIRIFNTYGPRLDPFDGRVISTFIRQALKNEALTLHGDGSQTRSFCYIDDLIDGIVSMSKVSEFGPINLGNINEISLNELIVQLESIFNKKLATKNLPALQDDPMQRKPDISKAQRILNWKPKVNLIDGLKLTINSFQI
;
A
#
# COMPACT_ATOMS: atom_id res chain seq x y z
N PHE A 1 15.74 -11.03 -16.88
CA PHE A 1 14.38 -10.46 -16.77
C PHE A 1 13.58 -10.75 -18.04
N LYS A 2 12.37 -11.31 -17.89
CA LYS A 2 11.42 -11.52 -18.99
C LYS A 2 10.13 -10.80 -18.62
N PHE A 3 9.67 -9.90 -19.48
CA PHE A 3 8.37 -9.23 -19.35
C PHE A 3 7.32 -9.99 -20.15
N ILE A 4 6.15 -10.23 -19.55
CA ILE A 4 4.97 -10.80 -20.21
C ILE A 4 3.82 -9.85 -19.94
N GLU A 5 3.28 -9.24 -21.01
CA GLU A 5 2.09 -8.42 -20.93
C GLU A 5 0.86 -9.32 -20.94
N GLN A 6 0.21 -9.46 -19.78
CA GLN A 6 -0.96 -10.31 -19.62
C GLN A 6 -1.90 -9.78 -18.54
N ASN A 7 -3.21 -9.87 -18.79
CA ASN A 7 -4.23 -9.62 -17.78
C ASN A 7 -4.40 -10.87 -16.90
N ILE A 8 -4.03 -10.76 -15.62
CA ILE A 8 -4.09 -11.88 -14.68
C ILE A 8 -5.52 -12.33 -14.32
N CYS A 9 -6.55 -11.56 -14.68
CA CYS A 9 -7.96 -11.96 -14.54
C CYS A 9 -8.43 -12.89 -15.66
N GLN A 10 -7.67 -13.02 -16.74
CA GLN A 10 -7.92 -13.98 -17.82
C GLN A 10 -7.22 -15.30 -17.53
N PRO A 11 -7.65 -16.41 -18.17
CA PRO A 11 -6.91 -17.67 -18.09
C PRO A 11 -5.44 -17.43 -18.44
N LEU A 12 -4.56 -17.79 -17.53
CA LEU A 12 -3.12 -17.68 -17.76
C LEU A 12 -2.72 -18.82 -18.71
N GLU A 13 -2.16 -18.48 -19.87
CA GLU A 13 -1.52 -19.47 -20.71
C GLU A 13 -0.47 -20.23 -19.89
N GLU A 14 -0.23 -21.49 -20.18
CA GLU A 14 0.70 -22.33 -19.41
C GLU A 14 2.04 -21.60 -19.21
N ILE A 15 2.21 -21.02 -18.04
CA ILE A 15 3.49 -20.45 -17.62
C ILE A 15 4.39 -21.63 -17.28
N LYS A 16 5.26 -22.03 -18.23
CA LYS A 16 6.20 -23.15 -18.09
C LYS A 16 7.46 -22.79 -17.28
N TYR A 17 7.32 -22.04 -16.19
CA TYR A 17 8.44 -21.66 -15.37
C TYR A 17 8.25 -22.16 -13.94
N ASP A 18 9.33 -22.71 -13.37
CA ASP A 18 9.42 -22.97 -11.94
C ASP A 18 9.82 -21.66 -11.26
N PHE A 19 8.94 -21.13 -10.43
CA PHE A 19 9.21 -19.94 -9.63
C PHE A 19 9.52 -20.34 -8.19
N ASP A 20 10.54 -19.73 -7.59
CA ASP A 20 10.78 -19.84 -6.15
C ASP A 20 9.77 -19.01 -5.36
N ILE A 21 9.42 -17.83 -5.89
CA ILE A 21 8.55 -16.87 -5.22
C ILE A 21 7.60 -16.22 -6.23
N VAL A 22 6.34 -16.05 -5.85
CA VAL A 22 5.35 -15.26 -6.56
C VAL A 22 4.97 -14.05 -5.70
N PHE A 23 5.31 -12.84 -6.14
CA PHE A 23 4.86 -11.59 -5.53
C PHE A 23 3.59 -11.11 -6.23
N HIS A 24 2.45 -11.17 -5.57
CA HIS A 24 1.19 -10.67 -6.11
C HIS A 24 0.96 -9.22 -5.68
N ALA A 25 1.47 -8.29 -6.50
CA ALA A 25 1.37 -6.85 -6.30
C ALA A 25 0.39 -6.16 -7.28
N ALA A 26 -0.27 -6.93 -8.13
CA ALA A 26 -1.17 -6.40 -9.16
C ALA A 26 -2.47 -5.90 -8.54
N SER A 27 -2.64 -4.61 -8.45
CA SER A 27 -3.91 -3.94 -8.10
C SER A 27 -3.79 -2.43 -8.30
N PRO A 28 -4.82 -1.73 -8.81
CA PRO A 28 -4.90 -0.29 -8.62
C PRO A 28 -4.93 0.04 -7.12
N ALA A 29 -4.04 0.92 -6.65
CA ALA A 29 -3.84 1.13 -5.21
C ALA A 29 -4.06 2.59 -4.76
N SER A 30 -4.27 3.52 -5.69
CA SER A 30 -4.59 4.91 -5.35
C SER A 30 -6.09 5.21 -5.51
N PRO A 31 -6.68 6.04 -4.63
CA PRO A 31 -8.11 6.36 -4.69
C PRO A 31 -8.61 6.76 -6.07
N PRO A 32 -7.96 7.67 -6.83
CA PRO A 32 -8.43 8.01 -8.16
C PRO A 32 -8.41 6.83 -9.13
N LYS A 33 -7.42 5.92 -9.00
CA LYS A 33 -7.29 4.78 -9.93
C LYS A 33 -8.29 3.67 -9.60
N TYR A 34 -8.42 3.27 -8.33
CA TYR A 34 -9.35 2.18 -8.00
C TYR A 34 -10.82 2.62 -8.09
N LEU A 35 -11.13 3.91 -7.92
CA LEU A 35 -12.49 4.43 -8.16
C LEU A 35 -12.82 4.49 -9.66
N LYS A 36 -11.84 4.87 -10.50
CA LYS A 36 -12.00 4.89 -11.95
C LYS A 36 -12.16 3.49 -12.54
N TYR A 37 -11.43 2.52 -12.02
CA TYR A 37 -11.39 1.13 -12.46
C TYR A 37 -11.96 0.20 -11.36
N ALA A 38 -13.19 0.50 -10.92
CA ALA A 38 -13.76 -0.14 -9.74
C ALA A 38 -13.98 -1.65 -9.92
N VAL A 39 -14.57 -2.06 -11.05
CA VAL A 39 -14.83 -3.47 -11.34
C VAL A 39 -13.51 -4.22 -11.55
N GLU A 40 -12.60 -3.67 -12.33
CA GLU A 40 -11.29 -4.26 -12.58
C GLU A 40 -10.45 -4.38 -11.30
N THR A 41 -10.65 -3.45 -10.35
CA THR A 41 -10.00 -3.53 -9.03
C THR A 41 -10.53 -4.71 -8.22
N MET A 42 -11.84 -4.92 -8.22
CA MET A 42 -12.44 -6.09 -7.56
C MET A 42 -12.02 -7.39 -8.26
N ASP A 43 -12.01 -7.43 -9.59
CA ASP A 43 -11.63 -8.61 -10.36
C ASP A 43 -10.17 -9.01 -10.12
N VAL A 44 -9.23 -8.07 -10.15
CA VAL A 44 -7.81 -8.37 -9.95
C VAL A 44 -7.52 -8.84 -8.53
N ASN A 45 -8.24 -8.33 -7.53
CA ASN A 45 -8.09 -8.75 -6.14
C ASN A 45 -8.83 -10.06 -5.81
N SER A 46 -9.73 -10.53 -6.65
CA SER A 46 -10.47 -11.80 -6.53
C SER A 46 -10.02 -12.83 -7.58
N ILE A 47 -10.44 -12.70 -8.82
CA ILE A 47 -10.11 -13.62 -9.92
C ILE A 47 -8.59 -13.65 -10.17
N GLY A 48 -7.97 -12.46 -10.26
CA GLY A 48 -6.53 -12.33 -10.45
C GLY A 48 -5.74 -13.00 -9.31
N THR A 49 -6.15 -12.76 -8.06
CA THR A 49 -5.53 -13.42 -6.89
C THR A 49 -5.65 -14.94 -6.99
N ARG A 50 -6.82 -15.45 -7.37
CA ARG A 50 -7.04 -16.90 -7.54
C ARG A 50 -6.11 -17.49 -8.61
N ASN A 51 -6.03 -16.85 -9.78
CA ASN A 51 -5.17 -17.30 -10.87
C ASN A 51 -3.70 -17.32 -10.46
N MET A 52 -3.23 -16.29 -9.71
CA MET A 52 -1.85 -16.25 -9.23
C MET A 52 -1.56 -17.27 -8.12
N ILE A 53 -2.55 -17.62 -7.31
CA ILE A 53 -2.46 -18.75 -6.36
C ILE A 53 -2.28 -20.08 -7.12
N ASP A 54 -3.02 -20.29 -8.20
CA ASP A 54 -2.89 -21.50 -9.02
C ASP A 54 -1.50 -21.61 -9.65
N VAL A 55 -0.89 -20.48 -10.08
CA VAL A 55 0.51 -20.44 -10.51
C VAL A 55 1.46 -20.85 -9.39
N ALA A 56 1.28 -20.29 -8.19
CA ALA A 56 2.12 -20.60 -7.05
C ALA A 56 2.00 -22.07 -6.60
N LEU A 57 0.81 -22.64 -6.62
CA LEU A 57 0.59 -24.06 -6.31
C LEU A 57 1.25 -25.00 -7.33
N LYS A 58 1.13 -24.70 -8.63
CA LYS A 58 1.74 -25.49 -9.71
C LYS A 58 3.27 -25.48 -9.63
N SER A 59 3.88 -24.35 -9.34
CA SER A 59 5.34 -24.20 -9.18
C SER A 59 5.85 -24.52 -7.77
N LYS A 60 4.97 -24.80 -6.82
CA LYS A 60 5.29 -25.00 -5.39
C LYS A 60 6.07 -23.81 -4.78
N SER A 61 5.83 -22.63 -5.30
CA SER A 61 6.53 -21.39 -4.91
C SER A 61 5.97 -20.77 -3.63
N ARG A 62 6.77 -19.94 -3.00
CA ARG A 62 6.31 -19.04 -1.94
C ARG A 62 5.43 -17.96 -2.55
N PHE A 63 4.20 -17.80 -2.05
CA PHE A 63 3.26 -16.78 -2.51
C PHE A 63 3.20 -15.61 -1.51
N ILE A 64 3.56 -14.40 -1.94
CA ILE A 64 3.48 -13.19 -1.10
C ILE A 64 2.35 -12.30 -1.60
N PHE A 65 1.30 -12.17 -0.81
CA PHE A 65 0.15 -11.33 -1.11
C PHE A 65 0.36 -9.91 -0.58
N PHE A 66 0.30 -8.91 -1.47
CA PHE A 66 0.37 -7.51 -1.11
C PHE A 66 -1.03 -7.02 -0.73
N SER A 67 -1.33 -7.13 0.55
CA SER A 67 -2.48 -6.50 1.19
C SER A 67 -2.17 -5.05 1.53
N THR A 68 -3.04 -4.40 2.25
CA THR A 68 -2.99 -2.96 2.49
C THR A 68 -3.47 -2.61 3.89
N SER A 69 -3.08 -1.44 4.40
CA SER A 69 -3.67 -0.85 5.61
C SER A 69 -5.15 -0.47 5.45
N GLU A 70 -5.63 -0.39 4.21
CA GLU A 70 -7.05 -0.06 3.94
C GLU A 70 -8.01 -1.11 4.47
N ILE A 71 -7.56 -2.36 4.69
CA ILE A 71 -8.38 -3.43 5.32
C ILE A 71 -8.82 -3.07 6.74
N TYR A 72 -8.16 -2.10 7.37
CA TYR A 72 -8.53 -1.60 8.70
C TYR A 72 -9.65 -0.55 8.66
N GLY A 73 -9.97 0.01 7.47
CA GLY A 73 -10.97 1.06 7.29
C GLY A 73 -10.64 2.34 8.06
N ASP A 74 -11.66 2.99 8.66
CA ASP A 74 -11.48 4.06 9.65
C ASP A 74 -11.31 3.43 11.03
N PRO A 75 -10.05 3.24 11.51
CA PRO A 75 -9.78 2.32 12.60
C PRO A 75 -10.17 2.88 13.97
N LEU A 76 -10.85 2.03 14.75
CA LEU A 76 -11.18 2.29 16.15
C LEU A 76 -10.03 1.92 17.12
N VAL A 77 -8.98 1.28 16.61
CA VAL A 77 -7.77 0.88 17.35
C VAL A 77 -6.56 1.58 16.77
N HIS A 78 -5.78 2.22 17.64
CA HIS A 78 -4.60 3.00 17.27
C HIS A 78 -3.41 2.72 18.22
N PRO A 79 -2.21 2.39 17.74
CA PRO A 79 -1.88 2.01 16.34
C PRO A 79 -2.54 0.70 15.92
N GLN A 80 -2.70 0.48 14.60
CA GLN A 80 -3.36 -0.70 14.06
C GLN A 80 -2.48 -1.93 14.23
N LYS A 81 -3.00 -2.96 14.89
CA LYS A 81 -2.36 -4.28 15.08
C LYS A 81 -2.96 -5.30 14.11
N GLU A 82 -2.18 -6.33 13.78
CA GLU A 82 -2.62 -7.35 12.80
C GLU A 82 -3.82 -8.18 13.27
N ASN A 83 -4.08 -8.27 14.56
CA ASN A 83 -5.25 -8.95 15.14
C ASN A 83 -6.51 -8.07 15.21
N TYR A 84 -6.43 -6.81 14.81
CA TYR A 84 -7.59 -5.94 14.66
C TYR A 84 -8.31 -6.23 13.34
N PHE A 85 -9.61 -6.54 13.39
CA PHE A 85 -10.38 -6.95 12.22
C PHE A 85 -10.84 -5.80 11.33
N GLY A 86 -10.66 -4.56 11.77
CA GLY A 86 -10.99 -3.37 10.99
C GLY A 86 -12.39 -2.83 11.24
N ASN A 87 -12.64 -1.65 10.67
CA ASN A 87 -13.92 -0.94 10.68
C ASN A 87 -14.14 -0.35 9.26
N VAL A 88 -14.55 -1.22 8.34
CA VAL A 88 -14.70 -0.89 6.91
C VAL A 88 -16.18 -0.63 6.61
N ASN A 89 -16.46 0.45 5.86
CA ASN A 89 -17.77 0.69 5.26
C ASN A 89 -17.92 -0.16 4.00
N THR A 90 -18.67 -1.26 4.09
CA THR A 90 -18.80 -2.27 3.02
C THR A 90 -19.56 -1.78 1.79
N ILE A 91 -20.30 -0.66 1.89
CA ILE A 91 -21.10 -0.07 0.81
C ILE A 91 -20.63 1.33 0.39
N GLY A 92 -19.61 1.86 1.06
CA GLY A 92 -19.00 3.14 0.73
C GLY A 92 -18.16 3.09 -0.54
N PRO A 93 -17.78 4.25 -1.12
CA PRO A 93 -17.04 4.29 -2.38
C PRO A 93 -15.68 3.58 -2.32
N ARG A 94 -15.03 3.52 -1.14
CA ARG A 94 -13.74 2.86 -0.96
C ARG A 94 -13.84 1.33 -0.85
N SER A 95 -15.06 0.79 -0.62
CA SER A 95 -15.28 -0.66 -0.47
C SER A 95 -14.77 -1.48 -1.65
N VAL A 96 -14.78 -0.94 -2.86
CA VAL A 96 -14.28 -1.60 -4.07
C VAL A 96 -12.81 -2.04 -3.93
N TYR A 97 -12.02 -1.28 -3.19
CA TYR A 97 -10.62 -1.63 -2.89
C TYR A 97 -10.49 -2.33 -1.54
N ASP A 98 -11.07 -1.74 -0.49
CA ASP A 98 -10.91 -2.20 0.89
C ASP A 98 -11.44 -3.64 1.05
N GLU A 99 -12.68 -3.90 0.64
CA GLU A 99 -13.29 -5.25 0.74
C GLU A 99 -12.70 -6.24 -0.26
N SER A 100 -12.30 -5.80 -1.46
CA SER A 100 -11.65 -6.72 -2.41
C SER A 100 -10.28 -7.19 -1.90
N LYS A 101 -9.52 -6.34 -1.20
CA LYS A 101 -8.27 -6.73 -0.53
C LYS A 101 -8.52 -7.64 0.68
N ARG A 102 -9.58 -7.39 1.47
CA ARG A 102 -10.01 -8.27 2.56
C ARG A 102 -10.41 -9.65 2.02
N PHE A 103 -11.16 -9.69 0.92
CA PHE A 103 -11.48 -10.94 0.22
C PHE A 103 -10.21 -11.67 -0.26
N GLY A 104 -9.23 -10.95 -0.81
CA GLY A 104 -7.94 -11.52 -1.19
C GLY A 104 -7.21 -12.17 0.00
N GLU A 105 -7.18 -11.52 1.17
CA GLU A 105 -6.62 -12.13 2.39
C GLU A 105 -7.37 -13.42 2.79
N ALA A 106 -8.70 -13.40 2.73
CA ALA A 106 -9.53 -14.56 3.06
C ALA A 106 -9.26 -15.73 2.08
N LEU A 107 -9.14 -15.42 0.78
CA LEU A 107 -8.84 -16.41 -0.26
C LEU A 107 -7.45 -17.03 -0.03
N VAL A 108 -6.41 -16.23 0.16
CA VAL A 108 -5.04 -16.71 0.44
C VAL A 108 -5.02 -17.56 1.71
N SER A 109 -5.74 -17.12 2.75
CA SER A 109 -5.84 -17.87 4.01
C SER A 109 -6.51 -19.23 3.85
N TYR A 110 -7.56 -19.32 3.03
CA TYR A 110 -8.21 -20.59 2.70
C TYR A 110 -7.21 -21.56 2.03
N PHE A 111 -6.53 -21.10 0.98
CA PHE A 111 -5.57 -21.95 0.25
C PHE A 111 -4.36 -22.36 1.10
N ALA A 112 -3.92 -21.51 2.01
CA ALA A 112 -2.85 -21.86 2.94
C ALA A 112 -3.28 -22.97 3.90
N ARG A 113 -4.53 -22.92 4.43
CA ARG A 113 -5.03 -23.92 5.37
C ARG A 113 -5.41 -25.25 4.71
N GLU A 114 -6.11 -25.18 3.56
CA GLU A 114 -6.79 -26.34 2.98
C GLU A 114 -6.03 -26.94 1.78
N GLN A 115 -5.13 -26.19 1.17
CA GLN A 115 -4.43 -26.60 -0.05
C GLN A 115 -2.89 -26.54 0.08
N ASN A 116 -2.39 -26.35 1.30
CA ASN A 116 -0.95 -26.28 1.60
C ASN A 116 -0.20 -25.21 0.79
N LEU A 117 -0.86 -24.09 0.42
CA LEU A 117 -0.18 -22.97 -0.22
C LEU A 117 0.85 -22.39 0.75
N ASN A 118 2.13 -22.37 0.34
CA ASN A 118 3.17 -21.68 1.10
C ASN A 118 3.00 -20.17 0.91
N ALA A 119 2.16 -19.53 1.73
CA ALA A 119 1.80 -18.13 1.57
C ALA A 119 2.33 -17.23 2.67
N GLY A 120 2.46 -15.94 2.32
CA GLY A 120 2.68 -14.85 3.24
C GLY A 120 1.81 -13.65 2.90
N ILE A 121 1.26 -12.98 3.91
CA ILE A 121 0.44 -11.76 3.74
C ILE A 121 1.19 -10.59 4.37
N ILE A 122 1.35 -9.51 3.61
CA ILE A 122 1.87 -8.23 4.11
C ILE A 122 0.79 -7.15 3.97
N ARG A 123 0.59 -6.35 5.01
CA ARG A 123 -0.30 -5.18 5.02
C ARG A 123 0.55 -3.92 4.89
N ILE A 124 0.56 -3.36 3.68
CA ILE A 124 1.38 -2.22 3.31
C ILE A 124 0.67 -0.94 3.74
N PHE A 125 1.35 -0.11 4.53
CA PHE A 125 0.93 1.22 4.89
C PHE A 125 1.42 2.26 3.87
N ASN A 126 1.00 3.53 4.04
CA ASN A 126 1.32 4.59 3.07
C ASN A 126 2.81 4.61 2.73
N THR A 127 3.12 4.37 1.47
CA THR A 127 4.48 4.29 0.95
C THR A 127 4.73 5.38 -0.07
N TYR A 128 5.94 5.93 -0.07
CA TYR A 128 6.38 6.97 -0.99
C TYR A 128 7.85 6.76 -1.36
N GLY A 129 8.31 7.40 -2.42
CA GLY A 129 9.71 7.31 -2.85
C GLY A 129 9.88 7.62 -4.33
N PRO A 130 11.12 7.53 -4.85
CA PRO A 130 11.42 7.63 -6.27
C PRO A 130 10.58 6.69 -7.12
N ARG A 131 10.29 7.08 -8.37
CA ARG A 131 9.43 6.37 -9.33
C ARG A 131 7.94 6.31 -8.96
N LEU A 132 7.52 7.01 -7.88
CA LEU A 132 6.09 7.22 -7.66
C LEU A 132 5.56 8.11 -8.79
N ASP A 133 4.46 7.68 -9.40
CA ASP A 133 3.79 8.44 -10.46
C ASP A 133 3.37 9.82 -9.91
N PRO A 134 3.85 10.95 -10.47
CA PRO A 134 3.46 12.30 -10.01
C PRO A 134 1.95 12.54 -10.06
N PHE A 135 1.22 11.78 -10.87
CA PHE A 135 -0.23 11.83 -11.03
C PHE A 135 -0.96 10.68 -10.32
N ASP A 136 -0.29 9.98 -9.41
CA ASP A 136 -0.88 8.91 -8.62
C ASP A 136 -2.10 9.35 -7.80
N GLY A 137 -2.15 10.62 -7.39
CA GLY A 137 -3.28 11.25 -6.68
C GLY A 137 -3.25 11.06 -5.16
N ARG A 138 -2.28 10.35 -4.58
CA ARG A 138 -2.03 10.31 -3.14
C ARG A 138 -1.34 11.60 -2.67
N VAL A 139 -1.43 11.89 -1.37
CA VAL A 139 -1.04 13.20 -0.81
C VAL A 139 0.40 13.60 -1.12
N ILE A 140 1.40 12.71 -0.94
CA ILE A 140 2.81 13.06 -1.16
C ILE A 140 3.07 13.38 -2.64
N SER A 141 2.60 12.54 -3.58
CA SER A 141 2.77 12.80 -5.02
C SER A 141 2.08 14.10 -5.45
N THR A 142 0.86 14.32 -4.94
CA THR A 142 0.07 15.52 -5.24
C THR A 142 0.75 16.78 -4.72
N PHE A 143 1.17 16.80 -3.45
CA PHE A 143 1.80 17.97 -2.84
C PHE A 143 3.15 18.29 -3.48
N ILE A 144 4.00 17.28 -3.74
CA ILE A 144 5.29 17.51 -4.42
C ILE A 144 5.05 18.09 -5.81
N ARG A 145 4.16 17.51 -6.62
CA ARG A 145 3.85 17.99 -7.96
C ARG A 145 3.34 19.43 -7.94
N GLN A 146 2.42 19.75 -7.05
CA GLN A 146 1.87 21.09 -6.90
C GLN A 146 2.93 22.09 -6.46
N ALA A 147 3.77 21.75 -5.48
CA ALA A 147 4.85 22.60 -5.01
C ALA A 147 5.90 22.90 -6.10
N LEU A 148 6.25 21.89 -6.92
CA LEU A 148 7.16 22.06 -8.06
C LEU A 148 6.58 22.99 -9.13
N LYS A 149 5.26 22.94 -9.35
CA LYS A 149 4.55 23.80 -10.31
C LYS A 149 4.15 25.18 -9.75
N ASN A 150 4.49 25.48 -8.49
CA ASN A 150 4.03 26.68 -7.78
C ASN A 150 2.49 26.79 -7.71
N GLU A 151 1.79 25.66 -7.71
CA GLU A 151 0.35 25.57 -7.48
C GLU A 151 0.05 25.51 -5.98
N ALA A 152 -1.17 25.91 -5.58
CA ALA A 152 -1.63 25.74 -4.21
C ALA A 152 -1.82 24.25 -3.89
N LEU A 153 -1.37 23.82 -2.71
CA LEU A 153 -1.55 22.45 -2.23
C LEU A 153 -3.04 22.19 -1.93
N THR A 154 -3.61 21.17 -2.54
CA THR A 154 -5.01 20.81 -2.32
C THR A 154 -5.13 19.94 -1.07
N LEU A 155 -5.75 20.49 -0.02
CA LEU A 155 -5.92 19.86 1.27
C LEU A 155 -7.38 19.45 1.47
N HIS A 156 -7.67 18.16 1.53
CA HIS A 156 -9.01 17.66 1.85
C HIS A 156 -9.23 17.73 3.36
N GLY A 157 -10.31 18.41 3.79
CA GLY A 157 -10.56 18.72 5.21
C GLY A 157 -9.70 19.87 5.72
N ASP A 158 -9.38 19.85 7.01
CA ASP A 158 -8.58 20.87 7.72
C ASP A 158 -7.08 20.54 7.85
N GLY A 159 -6.69 19.34 7.40
CA GLY A 159 -5.31 18.87 7.48
C GLY A 159 -4.90 18.27 8.82
N SER A 160 -5.83 18.11 9.75
CA SER A 160 -5.57 17.49 11.07
C SER A 160 -5.44 15.96 10.99
N GLN A 161 -5.96 15.34 9.93
CA GLN A 161 -5.82 13.91 9.72
C GLN A 161 -4.36 13.48 9.66
N THR A 162 -4.05 12.36 10.33
CA THR A 162 -2.67 11.90 10.50
C THR A 162 -2.36 10.69 9.64
N ARG A 163 -1.13 10.60 9.18
CA ARG A 163 -0.58 9.47 8.40
C ARG A 163 0.85 9.18 8.83
N SER A 164 1.25 7.95 8.66
CA SER A 164 2.66 7.55 8.76
C SER A 164 3.16 7.12 7.38
N PHE A 165 4.28 7.66 6.95
CA PHE A 165 4.81 7.47 5.60
C PHE A 165 6.08 6.62 5.63
N CYS A 166 6.07 5.50 4.93
CA CYS A 166 7.20 4.59 4.79
C CYS A 166 7.95 4.86 3.48
N TYR A 167 9.27 5.00 3.57
CA TYR A 167 10.09 5.14 2.37
C TYR A 167 10.17 3.81 1.62
N ILE A 168 10.20 3.87 0.29
CA ILE A 168 10.09 2.69 -0.58
C ILE A 168 11.18 1.64 -0.32
N ASP A 169 12.43 2.05 -0.09
CA ASP A 169 13.52 1.09 0.13
C ASP A 169 13.34 0.32 1.45
N ASP A 170 12.85 1.00 2.50
CA ASP A 170 12.48 0.34 3.75
C ASP A 170 11.38 -0.70 3.53
N LEU A 171 10.35 -0.35 2.73
CA LEU A 171 9.27 -1.29 2.40
C LEU A 171 9.82 -2.50 1.63
N ILE A 172 10.67 -2.30 0.62
CA ILE A 172 11.27 -3.38 -0.16
C ILE A 172 12.11 -4.31 0.73
N ASP A 173 12.89 -3.77 1.65
CA ASP A 173 13.64 -4.56 2.65
C ASP A 173 12.68 -5.47 3.46
N GLY A 174 11.53 -4.95 3.87
CA GLY A 174 10.51 -5.72 4.58
C GLY A 174 9.88 -6.81 3.72
N ILE A 175 9.54 -6.51 2.47
CA ILE A 175 8.99 -7.48 1.50
C ILE A 175 10.00 -8.63 1.25
N VAL A 176 11.26 -8.29 1.01
CA VAL A 176 12.33 -9.27 0.79
C VAL A 176 12.57 -10.11 2.06
N SER A 177 12.50 -9.50 3.24
CA SER A 177 12.58 -10.24 4.50
C SER A 177 11.42 -11.22 4.67
N MET A 178 10.18 -10.81 4.33
CA MET A 178 9.00 -11.67 4.37
C MET A 178 9.10 -12.86 3.41
N SER A 179 9.72 -12.69 2.25
CA SER A 179 9.88 -13.77 1.28
C SER A 179 10.83 -14.89 1.74
N LYS A 180 11.72 -14.60 2.70
CA LYS A 180 12.75 -15.52 3.22
C LYS A 180 12.31 -16.33 4.44
N VAL A 181 11.16 -16.00 5.02
CA VAL A 181 10.64 -16.69 6.21
C VAL A 181 9.37 -17.48 5.86
N SER A 182 9.08 -18.55 6.60
CA SER A 182 7.86 -19.34 6.41
C SER A 182 6.63 -18.78 7.13
N GLU A 183 6.75 -17.61 7.74
CA GLU A 183 5.63 -16.95 8.42
C GLU A 183 4.49 -16.64 7.45
N PHE A 184 3.26 -16.99 7.85
CA PHE A 184 2.06 -16.68 7.08
C PHE A 184 1.66 -15.21 7.19
N GLY A 185 1.78 -14.62 8.35
CA GLY A 185 1.32 -13.27 8.60
C GLY A 185 -0.12 -13.23 9.14
N PRO A 186 -0.90 -12.18 8.82
CA PRO A 186 -0.42 -10.95 8.17
C PRO A 186 0.67 -10.23 8.97
N ILE A 187 1.50 -9.45 8.27
CA ILE A 187 2.52 -8.58 8.89
C ILE A 187 2.34 -7.15 8.36
N ASN A 188 2.24 -6.19 9.27
CA ASN A 188 2.23 -4.77 8.94
C ASN A 188 3.63 -4.29 8.52
N LEU A 189 3.72 -3.65 7.35
CA LEU A 189 4.93 -2.94 6.92
C LEU A 189 4.60 -1.46 6.72
N GLY A 190 5.25 -0.61 7.51
CA GLY A 190 5.03 0.83 7.49
C GLY A 190 5.92 1.58 8.49
N ASN A 191 5.82 2.91 8.50
CA ASN A 191 6.55 3.74 9.45
C ASN A 191 5.71 3.97 10.71
N ILE A 192 6.35 4.07 11.86
CA ILE A 192 5.71 4.36 13.14
C ILE A 192 5.61 5.86 13.46
N ASN A 193 6.33 6.68 12.71
CA ASN A 193 6.31 8.13 12.89
C ASN A 193 5.08 8.70 12.18
N GLU A 194 4.13 9.16 12.96
CA GLU A 194 2.86 9.72 12.49
C GLU A 194 2.92 11.24 12.49
N ILE A 195 2.43 11.84 11.44
CA ILE A 195 2.34 13.30 11.29
C ILE A 195 0.98 13.68 10.70
N SER A 196 0.52 14.89 11.01
CA SER A 196 -0.63 15.50 10.35
C SER A 196 -0.27 15.97 8.93
N LEU A 197 -1.26 16.19 8.07
CA LEU A 197 -1.01 16.78 6.76
C LEU A 197 -0.51 18.22 6.86
N ASN A 198 -0.91 18.96 7.91
CA ASN A 198 -0.38 20.29 8.18
C ASN A 198 1.12 20.24 8.51
N GLU A 199 1.57 19.28 9.32
CA GLU A 199 3.01 19.09 9.59
C GLU A 199 3.78 18.64 8.35
N LEU A 200 3.18 17.82 7.47
CA LEU A 200 3.77 17.46 6.18
C LEU A 200 3.99 18.70 5.31
N ILE A 201 3.04 19.64 5.28
CA ILE A 201 3.18 20.91 4.56
C ILE A 201 4.37 21.71 5.10
N VAL A 202 4.50 21.84 6.43
CA VAL A 202 5.64 22.55 7.06
C VAL A 202 6.98 21.91 6.66
N GLN A 203 7.06 20.57 6.60
CA GLN A 203 8.28 19.88 6.16
C GLN A 203 8.58 20.17 4.69
N LEU A 204 7.58 20.17 3.81
CA LEU A 204 7.76 20.54 2.40
C LEU A 204 8.18 22.02 2.25
N GLU A 205 7.58 22.96 2.99
CA GLU A 205 8.01 24.37 3.03
C GLU A 205 9.50 24.50 3.39
N SER A 206 9.95 23.74 4.38
CA SER A 206 11.37 23.71 4.78
C SER A 206 12.28 23.20 3.65
N ILE A 207 11.86 22.12 2.95
CA ILE A 207 12.64 21.55 1.85
C ILE A 207 12.69 22.49 0.64
N PHE A 208 11.55 23.11 0.29
CA PHE A 208 11.46 24.04 -0.84
C PHE A 208 11.96 25.45 -0.50
N ASN A 209 12.29 25.72 0.77
CA ASN A 209 12.69 27.04 1.30
C ASN A 209 11.72 28.17 0.88
N LYS A 210 10.42 27.89 0.89
CA LYS A 210 9.35 28.85 0.58
C LYS A 210 8.04 28.47 1.26
N LYS A 211 7.17 29.47 1.49
CA LYS A 211 5.79 29.23 1.90
C LYS A 211 4.99 28.63 0.74
N LEU A 212 4.19 27.62 1.05
CA LEU A 212 3.33 26.93 0.09
C LEU A 212 1.87 27.33 0.36
N ALA A 213 1.22 27.93 -0.64
CA ALA A 213 -0.20 28.24 -0.55
C ALA A 213 -1.01 26.92 -0.43
N THR A 214 -2.11 26.97 0.31
CA THR A 214 -3.04 25.83 0.45
C THR A 214 -4.42 26.21 -0.06
N LYS A 215 -5.15 25.20 -0.58
CA LYS A 215 -6.55 25.30 -0.96
C LYS A 215 -7.29 24.15 -0.31
N ASN A 216 -8.17 24.46 0.64
CA ASN A 216 -8.99 23.45 1.30
C ASN A 216 -10.15 23.02 0.40
N LEU A 217 -10.36 21.71 0.35
CA LEU A 217 -11.47 21.03 -0.30
C LEU A 217 -12.29 20.27 0.75
N PRO A 218 -13.55 19.90 0.46
CA PRO A 218 -14.31 19.05 1.37
C PRO A 218 -13.55 17.76 1.72
N ALA A 219 -13.73 17.28 2.94
CA ALA A 219 -13.19 15.99 3.34
C ALA A 219 -13.69 14.87 2.43
N LEU A 220 -12.84 13.89 2.16
CA LEU A 220 -13.21 12.74 1.35
C LEU A 220 -14.06 11.78 2.18
N GLN A 221 -15.09 11.22 1.57
CA GLN A 221 -15.92 10.21 2.21
C GLN A 221 -15.08 8.97 2.56
N ASP A 222 -15.28 8.43 3.76
CA ASP A 222 -14.59 7.25 4.29
C ASP A 222 -13.05 7.36 4.34
N ASP A 223 -12.48 8.58 4.26
CA ASP A 223 -11.03 8.75 4.43
C ASP A 223 -10.68 8.69 5.93
N PRO A 224 -9.82 7.74 6.36
CA PRO A 224 -9.53 7.56 7.78
C PRO A 224 -8.94 8.80 8.43
N MET A 225 -9.36 9.12 9.66
CA MET A 225 -8.80 10.24 10.40
C MET A 225 -7.35 9.98 10.84
N GLN A 226 -7.00 8.74 11.17
CA GLN A 226 -5.65 8.37 11.63
C GLN A 226 -5.23 7.00 11.09
N ARG A 227 -3.95 6.88 10.70
CA ARG A 227 -3.41 5.62 10.20
C ARG A 227 -1.93 5.45 10.56
N LYS A 228 -1.67 4.48 11.46
CA LYS A 228 -0.33 4.18 11.96
C LYS A 228 -0.21 2.69 12.27
N PRO A 229 0.79 1.97 11.73
CA PRO A 229 0.98 0.55 12.03
C PRO A 229 1.55 0.34 13.43
N ASP A 230 1.12 -0.72 14.10
CA ASP A 230 1.98 -1.44 15.02
C ASP A 230 2.88 -2.38 14.19
N ILE A 231 4.19 -2.26 14.33
CA ILE A 231 5.19 -3.07 13.61
C ILE A 231 5.92 -4.07 14.51
N SER A 232 5.45 -4.29 15.72
CA SER A 232 6.09 -5.20 16.69
C SER A 232 6.26 -6.61 16.13
N LYS A 233 5.30 -7.08 15.33
CA LYS A 233 5.37 -8.37 14.65
C LYS A 233 6.46 -8.39 13.58
N ALA A 234 6.56 -7.35 12.76
CA ALA A 234 7.62 -7.21 11.76
C ALA A 234 9.01 -7.16 12.39
N GLN A 235 9.17 -6.41 13.50
CA GLN A 235 10.44 -6.35 14.24
C GLN A 235 10.85 -7.73 14.76
N ARG A 236 9.92 -8.46 15.38
CA ARG A 236 10.22 -9.76 16.00
C ARG A 236 10.51 -10.85 14.97
N ILE A 237 9.72 -10.91 13.89
CA ILE A 237 9.77 -12.04 12.93
C ILE A 237 10.72 -11.76 11.78
N LEU A 238 10.75 -10.53 11.27
CA LEU A 238 11.54 -10.16 10.12
C LEU A 238 12.83 -9.44 10.49
N ASN A 239 13.04 -9.12 11.78
CA ASN A 239 14.10 -8.22 12.24
C ASN A 239 14.11 -6.90 11.43
N TRP A 240 12.94 -6.40 11.12
CA TRP A 240 12.73 -5.26 10.22
C TRP A 240 12.14 -4.06 10.97
N LYS A 241 12.67 -2.88 10.66
CA LYS A 241 12.09 -1.58 11.01
C LYS A 241 12.45 -0.55 9.94
N PRO A 242 11.62 0.49 9.73
CA PRO A 242 11.96 1.58 8.83
C PRO A 242 13.18 2.36 9.36
N LYS A 243 14.04 2.82 8.46
CA LYS A 243 15.31 3.49 8.76
C LYS A 243 15.36 4.92 8.23
N VAL A 244 14.70 5.17 7.09
CA VAL A 244 14.73 6.46 6.40
C VAL A 244 13.76 7.42 7.07
N ASN A 245 14.26 8.58 7.51
CA ASN A 245 13.40 9.63 8.03
C ASN A 245 12.63 10.34 6.90
N LEU A 246 11.50 10.97 7.26
CA LEU A 246 10.59 11.53 6.26
C LEU A 246 11.23 12.63 5.42
N ILE A 247 12.01 13.53 6.02
CA ILE A 247 12.64 14.65 5.32
C ILE A 247 13.62 14.17 4.25
N ASP A 248 14.48 13.21 4.58
CA ASP A 248 15.45 12.66 3.62
C ASP A 248 14.75 11.91 2.49
N GLY A 249 13.74 11.09 2.81
CA GLY A 249 12.94 10.40 1.82
C GLY A 249 12.17 11.37 0.91
N LEU A 250 11.63 12.48 1.44
CA LEU A 250 10.97 13.52 0.63
C LEU A 250 11.94 14.17 -0.34
N LYS A 251 13.15 14.54 0.10
CA LYS A 251 14.18 15.11 -0.79
C LYS A 251 14.52 14.17 -1.95
N LEU A 252 14.73 12.88 -1.67
CA LEU A 252 15.01 11.88 -2.69
C LEU A 252 13.82 11.71 -3.67
N THR A 253 12.60 11.76 -3.15
CA THR A 253 11.38 11.66 -3.97
C THR A 253 11.22 12.88 -4.86
N ILE A 254 11.40 14.10 -4.32
CA ILE A 254 11.33 15.36 -5.08
C ILE A 254 12.33 15.35 -6.23
N ASN A 255 13.59 14.95 -5.96
CA ASN A 255 14.64 14.88 -6.97
C ASN A 255 14.33 13.91 -8.12
N SER A 256 13.46 12.92 -7.87
CA SER A 256 13.06 11.94 -8.89
C SER A 256 11.88 12.40 -9.75
N PHE A 257 11.17 13.45 -9.35
CA PHE A 257 10.03 13.98 -10.09
C PHE A 257 10.51 14.84 -11.26
N GLN A 258 10.48 14.28 -12.46
CA GLN A 258 10.65 15.02 -13.70
C GLN A 258 9.27 15.54 -14.14
N ILE A 259 9.01 16.84 -13.95
CA ILE A 259 7.72 17.49 -14.29
C ILE A 259 7.97 18.65 -15.25
#